data_2583f5d50dab179daa6d78ea181ccae5
#
_entry.id   2583f5d50dab179daa6d78ea181ccae5
#
_cell.length_a   1.000
_cell.length_b   1.000
_cell.length_c   1.000
_cell.angle_alpha   90.00
_cell.angle_beta   90.00
_cell.angle_gamma   90.00
#
_symmetry.space_group_name_H-M   'P 1'
#
loop_
_entity.id
_entity.type
_entity.pdbx_description
1 polymer ?
#
loop_
_entity_poly.entity_id
_entity_poly.type
_entity_poly.pdbx_seq_one_letter_code
_entity_poly.pdbx_strand_id
1 'polypeptide(L)'
;MPNANNRLQVLCNKKRNLTMRFTFFLLLTFFFFSCESNDVEFAIVMHGGAGTILKKNMSDEMEKEYIKKMDEALSVGYDILKNNGKSIDAVEAAIKILENSELFNAGKGSVLSNAGLVEMDASIMRGDDLNAGAISGVKTIKNPISAARLVMENSEHVFLSGKGAESFAESKNLEIIDNEYFITNSRLNSLRNAKKKDSINDNKFGTVGCVALDSYGNITSGTSTGGMTNKKWNRIGDVPIIG
;
A
#
# COMPACT_ATOMS: atom_id res chain seq x y z
N MET A 1 -0.76 -67.86 -55.13
CA MET A 1 0.45 -67.32 -54.48
C MET A 1 0.28 -65.74 -54.37
N PRO A 2 0.25 -65.14 -53.24
CA PRO A 2 0.07 -63.69 -53.14
C PRO A 2 1.36 -62.99 -53.55
N ASN A 3 1.21 -62.00 -54.42
CA ASN A 3 2.19 -61.30 -55.19
C ASN A 3 3.17 -60.52 -54.24
N ALA A 4 4.47 -60.72 -54.39
CA ALA A 4 5.54 -60.08 -53.53
C ALA A 4 5.45 -58.58 -53.46
N ASN A 5 4.91 -57.90 -54.48
CA ASN A 5 4.69 -56.46 -54.53
C ASN A 5 3.68 -55.95 -53.48
N ASN A 6 2.65 -56.77 -53.15
CA ASN A 6 1.66 -56.39 -52.13
C ASN A 6 2.26 -56.39 -50.70
N ARG A 7 3.20 -57.30 -50.41
CA ARG A 7 3.89 -57.31 -49.07
C ARG A 7 4.82 -56.15 -48.86
N LEU A 8 5.50 -55.69 -49.89
CA LEU A 8 6.41 -54.55 -49.84
C LEU A 8 5.63 -53.22 -49.63
N GLN A 9 4.49 -53.06 -50.31
CA GLN A 9 3.62 -51.87 -50.12
C GLN A 9 2.99 -51.82 -48.72
N VAL A 10 2.58 -52.92 -48.16
CA VAL A 10 2.01 -53.00 -46.80
C VAL A 10 3.07 -52.69 -45.74
N LEU A 11 4.32 -53.17 -45.92
CA LEU A 11 5.44 -52.86 -45.02
C LEU A 11 5.89 -51.40 -45.11
N CYS A 12 5.90 -50.80 -46.30
CA CYS A 12 6.25 -49.41 -46.52
C CYS A 12 5.19 -48.47 -45.93
N ASN A 13 3.89 -48.76 -46.05
CA ASN A 13 2.82 -48.02 -45.45
C ASN A 13 2.79 -48.15 -43.92
N LYS A 14 3.16 -49.30 -43.36
CA LYS A 14 3.24 -49.54 -41.93
C LYS A 14 4.40 -48.76 -41.28
N LYS A 15 5.57 -48.69 -41.94
CA LYS A 15 6.70 -47.85 -41.53
C LYS A 15 6.37 -46.34 -41.60
N ARG A 16 5.72 -45.91 -42.70
CA ARG A 16 5.31 -44.52 -42.88
C ARG A 16 4.29 -44.07 -41.83
N ASN A 17 3.32 -44.91 -41.49
CA ASN A 17 2.34 -44.64 -40.44
C ASN A 17 2.97 -44.61 -39.03
N LEU A 18 4.00 -45.43 -38.79
CA LEU A 18 4.71 -45.49 -37.52
C LEU A 18 5.57 -44.24 -37.32
N THR A 19 6.32 -43.80 -38.35
CA THR A 19 7.09 -42.55 -38.31
C THR A 19 6.18 -41.30 -38.19
N MET A 20 5.05 -41.27 -38.87
CA MET A 20 4.11 -40.16 -38.79
C MET A 20 3.43 -40.09 -37.39
N ARG A 21 3.18 -41.24 -36.75
CA ARG A 21 2.69 -41.28 -35.35
C ARG A 21 3.76 -40.85 -34.36
N PHE A 22 5.01 -41.22 -34.59
CA PHE A 22 6.14 -40.80 -33.72
C PHE A 22 6.43 -39.31 -33.84
N THR A 23 6.40 -38.73 -35.04
CA THR A 23 6.53 -37.28 -35.25
C THR A 23 5.37 -36.51 -34.67
N PHE A 24 4.14 -37.00 -34.75
CA PHE A 24 2.97 -36.37 -34.15
C PHE A 24 3.04 -36.40 -32.61
N PHE A 25 3.52 -37.50 -32.03
CA PHE A 25 3.72 -37.62 -30.59
C PHE A 25 4.86 -36.72 -30.09
N LEU A 26 5.94 -36.59 -30.86
CA LEU A 26 7.06 -35.70 -30.55
C LEU A 26 6.65 -34.22 -30.66
N LEU A 27 5.82 -33.85 -31.62
CA LEU A 27 5.25 -32.52 -31.74
C LEU A 27 4.26 -32.18 -30.59
N LEU A 28 3.48 -33.18 -30.14
CA LEU A 28 2.55 -32.99 -29.02
C LEU A 28 3.31 -32.77 -27.69
N THR A 29 4.45 -33.43 -27.48
CA THR A 29 5.27 -33.24 -26.27
C THR A 29 5.93 -31.85 -26.21
N PHE A 30 6.23 -31.21 -27.35
CA PHE A 30 6.76 -29.86 -27.40
C PHE A 30 5.73 -28.80 -26.99
N PHE A 31 4.43 -29.05 -27.15
CA PHE A 31 3.39 -28.09 -26.72
C PHE A 31 3.19 -28.07 -25.21
N PHE A 32 3.66 -29.07 -24.47
CA PHE A 32 3.53 -29.08 -23.00
C PHE A 32 4.67 -28.43 -22.25
N PHE A 33 5.73 -27.96 -22.92
CA PHE A 33 6.90 -27.33 -22.30
C PHE A 33 6.92 -25.80 -22.42
N SER A 34 5.88 -25.19 -22.99
CA SER A 34 5.77 -23.73 -23.04
C SER A 34 4.81 -23.20 -21.97
N CYS A 35 5.00 -23.63 -20.72
CA CYS A 35 4.52 -22.86 -19.60
C CYS A 35 5.73 -22.04 -19.13
N GLU A 36 5.98 -20.91 -19.78
CA GLU A 36 6.74 -19.82 -19.15
C GLU A 36 5.89 -19.40 -17.95
N SER A 37 6.34 -19.75 -16.75
CA SER A 37 5.89 -19.08 -15.56
C SER A 37 6.32 -17.63 -15.76
N ASN A 38 5.39 -16.75 -16.13
CA ASN A 38 5.58 -15.34 -15.92
C ASN A 38 5.68 -15.18 -14.41
N ASP A 39 6.87 -15.29 -13.86
CA ASP A 39 7.13 -14.89 -12.50
C ASP A 39 6.77 -13.40 -12.44
N VAL A 40 5.65 -13.09 -11.81
CA VAL A 40 5.24 -11.71 -11.60
C VAL A 40 6.28 -11.10 -10.68
N GLU A 41 7.11 -10.21 -11.23
CA GLU A 41 8.05 -9.47 -10.44
C GLU A 41 7.25 -8.62 -9.44
N PHE A 42 7.63 -8.66 -8.16
CA PHE A 42 7.04 -7.78 -7.16
C PHE A 42 7.57 -6.36 -7.32
N ALA A 43 6.77 -5.38 -6.89
CA ALA A 43 7.15 -3.98 -6.89
C ALA A 43 6.58 -3.25 -5.68
N ILE A 44 7.27 -2.20 -5.22
CA ILE A 44 6.76 -1.29 -4.21
C ILE A 44 7.18 0.13 -4.55
N VAL A 45 6.24 1.07 -4.41
CA VAL A 45 6.47 2.50 -4.57
C VAL A 45 5.76 3.25 -3.45
N MET A 46 6.40 4.31 -2.94
CA MET A 46 5.83 5.10 -1.86
C MET A 46 6.20 6.57 -1.99
N HIS A 47 5.43 7.42 -1.33
CA HIS A 47 5.74 8.83 -1.17
C HIS A 47 5.55 9.29 0.28
N GLY A 48 6.39 10.23 0.71
CA GLY A 48 6.35 10.83 2.05
C GLY A 48 5.57 12.14 2.11
N GLY A 49 4.93 12.55 1.01
CA GLY A 49 4.11 13.75 0.96
C GLY A 49 4.10 14.43 -0.40
N ALA A 50 3.04 15.22 -0.66
CA ALA A 50 2.86 16.03 -1.88
C ALA A 50 2.96 17.54 -1.59
N GLY A 51 3.61 17.94 -0.50
CA GLY A 51 3.77 19.35 -0.13
C GLY A 51 4.94 20.03 -0.82
N THR A 52 5.14 21.30 -0.54
CA THR A 52 6.30 22.08 -0.98
C THR A 52 7.55 21.66 -0.19
N ILE A 53 8.02 20.45 -0.40
CA ILE A 53 9.32 19.98 0.09
C ILE A 53 10.38 20.56 -0.86
N LEU A 54 10.70 21.84 -0.68
CA LEU A 54 11.73 22.50 -1.47
C LEU A 54 13.07 22.34 -0.74
N LYS A 55 14.06 21.81 -1.44
CA LYS A 55 15.44 21.67 -0.92
C LYS A 55 15.99 22.98 -0.31
N LYS A 56 15.64 24.13 -0.87
CA LYS A 56 16.04 25.45 -0.33
C LYS A 56 15.47 25.76 1.06
N ASN A 57 14.44 25.04 1.52
CA ASN A 57 13.79 25.23 2.82
C ASN A 57 14.15 24.14 3.83
N MET A 58 15.09 23.25 3.49
CA MET A 58 15.46 22.08 4.27
C MET A 58 16.99 22.10 4.49
N SER A 59 17.43 21.82 5.71
CA SER A 59 18.86 21.60 5.94
C SER A 59 19.29 20.26 5.37
N ASP A 60 20.60 20.11 5.09
CA ASP A 60 21.16 18.84 4.60
C ASP A 60 20.97 17.70 5.61
N GLU A 61 20.96 18.00 6.91
CA GLU A 61 20.70 17.02 7.97
C GLU A 61 19.25 16.53 7.91
N MET A 62 18.30 17.46 7.77
CA MET A 62 16.87 17.13 7.66
C MET A 62 16.59 16.32 6.40
N GLU A 63 17.20 16.66 5.25
CA GLU A 63 17.10 15.88 4.02
C GLU A 63 17.56 14.44 4.24
N LYS A 64 18.70 14.24 4.90
CA LYS A 64 19.23 12.91 5.23
C LYS A 64 18.31 12.12 6.15
N GLU A 65 17.67 12.76 7.14
CA GLU A 65 16.70 12.11 8.01
C GLU A 65 15.46 11.63 7.24
N TYR A 66 14.93 12.48 6.33
CA TYR A 66 13.82 12.08 5.46
C TYR A 66 14.18 10.89 4.57
N ILE A 67 15.34 10.96 3.89
CA ILE A 67 15.82 9.87 3.02
C ILE A 67 15.98 8.58 3.83
N LYS A 68 16.67 8.65 4.97
CA LYS A 68 16.88 7.49 5.85
C LYS A 68 15.56 6.85 6.29
N LYS A 69 14.55 7.66 6.64
CA LYS A 69 13.26 7.14 7.10
C LYS A 69 12.44 6.56 5.93
N MET A 70 12.52 7.15 4.74
CA MET A 70 11.92 6.61 3.53
C MET A 70 12.57 5.27 3.14
N ASP A 71 13.90 5.17 3.19
CA ASP A 71 14.63 3.94 2.91
C ASP A 71 14.28 2.83 3.91
N GLU A 72 14.14 3.16 5.20
CA GLU A 72 13.69 2.22 6.23
C GLU A 72 12.30 1.66 5.90
N ALA A 73 11.35 2.53 5.59
CA ALA A 73 9.98 2.14 5.26
C ALA A 73 9.92 1.31 3.97
N LEU A 74 10.66 1.73 2.94
CA LEU A 74 10.75 1.01 1.67
C LEU A 74 11.38 -0.37 1.85
N SER A 75 12.45 -0.47 2.63
CA SER A 75 13.17 -1.73 2.88
C SER A 75 12.27 -2.75 3.60
N VAL A 76 11.50 -2.33 4.60
CA VAL A 76 10.57 -3.22 5.31
C VAL A 76 9.52 -3.78 4.36
N GLY A 77 8.90 -2.94 3.52
CA GLY A 77 7.92 -3.40 2.53
C GLY A 77 8.56 -4.30 1.44
N TYR A 78 9.74 -3.92 0.97
CA TYR A 78 10.51 -4.69 -0.02
C TYR A 78 10.87 -6.10 0.51
N ASP A 79 11.34 -6.20 1.75
CA ASP A 79 11.73 -7.48 2.35
C ASP A 79 10.53 -8.41 2.51
N ILE A 80 9.34 -7.88 2.84
CA ILE A 80 8.10 -8.67 2.87
C ILE A 80 7.82 -9.27 1.48
N LEU A 81 7.83 -8.46 0.44
CA LEU A 81 7.55 -8.91 -0.93
C LEU A 81 8.60 -9.88 -1.44
N LYS A 82 9.88 -9.62 -1.20
CA LYS A 82 11.02 -10.49 -1.57
C LYS A 82 10.90 -11.89 -0.95
N ASN A 83 10.30 -11.99 0.24
CA ASN A 83 10.04 -13.25 0.91
C ASN A 83 8.66 -13.83 0.59
N ASN A 84 8.08 -13.50 -0.57
CA ASN A 84 6.76 -13.93 -1.02
C ASN A 84 5.61 -13.55 -0.06
N GLY A 85 5.76 -12.43 0.66
CA GLY A 85 4.68 -11.85 1.46
C GLY A 85 3.66 -11.13 0.58
N LYS A 86 2.49 -10.86 1.15
CA LYS A 86 1.38 -10.20 0.44
C LYS A 86 1.62 -8.70 0.33
N SER A 87 1.13 -8.10 -0.76
CA SER A 87 1.18 -6.65 -1.00
C SER A 87 0.55 -5.83 0.13
N ILE A 88 -0.54 -6.32 0.73
CA ILE A 88 -1.21 -5.65 1.85
C ILE A 88 -0.31 -5.57 3.10
N ASP A 89 0.46 -6.61 3.38
CA ASP A 89 1.37 -6.63 4.53
C ASP A 89 2.54 -5.66 4.31
N ALA A 90 3.04 -5.59 3.08
CA ALA A 90 4.10 -4.66 2.69
C ALA A 90 3.64 -3.19 2.79
N VAL A 91 2.44 -2.87 2.28
CA VAL A 91 1.85 -1.52 2.34
C VAL A 91 1.61 -1.08 3.78
N GLU A 92 0.97 -1.92 4.59
CA GLU A 92 0.73 -1.59 6.00
C GLU A 92 2.04 -1.37 6.75
N ALA A 93 3.00 -2.29 6.63
CA ALA A 93 4.28 -2.21 7.33
C ALA A 93 5.06 -0.94 6.95
N ALA A 94 5.14 -0.61 5.65
CA ALA A 94 5.80 0.59 5.18
C ALA A 94 5.14 1.87 5.72
N ILE A 95 3.82 1.97 5.67
CA ILE A 95 3.09 3.15 6.16
C ILE A 95 3.24 3.29 7.67
N LYS A 96 3.23 2.21 8.45
CA LYS A 96 3.45 2.25 9.92
C LYS A 96 4.80 2.86 10.30
N ILE A 97 5.86 2.60 9.52
CA ILE A 97 7.17 3.25 9.74
C ILE A 97 7.04 4.78 9.61
N LEU A 98 6.29 5.25 8.62
CA LEU A 98 6.07 6.67 8.40
C LEU A 98 5.13 7.29 9.46
N GLU A 99 4.07 6.59 9.87
CA GLU A 99 3.17 7.01 10.94
C GLU A 99 3.87 7.12 12.30
N ASN A 100 4.88 6.30 12.56
CA ASN A 100 5.67 6.33 13.79
C ASN A 100 6.78 7.40 13.78
N SER A 101 6.90 8.17 12.68
CA SER A 101 7.92 9.21 12.51
C SER A 101 7.32 10.62 12.65
N GLU A 102 8.05 11.52 13.33
CA GLU A 102 7.67 12.95 13.44
C GLU A 102 7.83 13.74 12.14
N LEU A 103 8.50 13.16 11.14
CA LEU A 103 8.85 13.83 9.89
C LEU A 103 7.66 14.03 8.96
N PHE A 104 6.75 13.04 8.90
CA PHE A 104 5.66 12.99 7.93
C PHE A 104 4.33 13.47 8.51
N ASN A 105 3.43 13.93 7.65
CA ASN A 105 2.07 14.27 8.06
C ASN A 105 1.17 13.03 8.10
N ALA A 106 1.49 12.11 8.97
CA ALA A 106 0.76 10.88 9.25
C ALA A 106 1.14 10.42 10.67
N GLY A 107 0.20 9.85 11.43
CA GLY A 107 0.50 9.37 12.78
C GLY A 107 1.15 10.45 13.64
N LYS A 108 2.33 10.17 14.22
CA LYS A 108 3.06 11.02 15.17
C LYS A 108 3.46 12.39 14.60
N GLY A 109 3.62 12.53 13.29
CA GLY A 109 3.98 13.80 12.67
C GLY A 109 2.81 14.58 12.09
N SER A 110 1.58 14.19 12.39
CA SER A 110 0.37 14.81 11.86
C SER A 110 0.24 16.28 12.22
N VAL A 111 -0.32 17.05 11.30
CA VAL A 111 -0.65 18.45 11.53
C VAL A 111 -1.81 18.59 12.50
N LEU A 112 -1.93 19.78 13.12
CA LEU A 112 -2.94 20.08 14.11
C LEU A 112 -4.15 20.79 13.49
N SER A 113 -5.33 20.39 13.93
CA SER A 113 -6.59 21.10 13.68
C SER A 113 -6.63 22.46 14.39
N ASN A 114 -7.62 23.28 14.09
CA ASN A 114 -7.82 24.58 14.76
C ASN A 114 -7.99 24.42 16.28
N ALA A 115 -8.56 23.31 16.73
CA ALA A 115 -8.68 22.99 18.15
C ALA A 115 -7.36 22.63 18.84
N GLY A 116 -6.27 22.49 18.07
CA GLY A 116 -4.97 22.09 18.61
C GLY A 116 -4.83 20.57 18.81
N LEU A 117 -5.70 19.79 18.20
CA LEU A 117 -5.70 18.33 18.27
C LEU A 117 -5.21 17.73 16.96
N VAL A 118 -4.59 16.56 17.03
CA VAL A 118 -4.33 15.72 15.87
C VAL A 118 -5.62 14.96 15.53
N GLU A 119 -6.00 14.99 14.26
CA GLU A 119 -7.15 14.26 13.71
C GLU A 119 -6.66 13.58 12.42
N MET A 120 -6.70 12.25 12.38
CA MET A 120 -6.05 11.45 11.35
C MET A 120 -7.07 10.71 10.49
N ASP A 121 -6.70 10.52 9.24
CA ASP A 121 -7.46 9.79 8.24
C ASP A 121 -6.53 8.75 7.60
N ALA A 122 -7.06 7.57 7.25
CA ALA A 122 -6.33 6.54 6.51
C ALA A 122 -7.26 5.68 5.66
N SER A 123 -6.74 5.12 4.59
CA SER A 123 -7.43 4.12 3.77
C SER A 123 -6.47 3.08 3.22
N ILE A 124 -7.02 1.90 2.94
CA ILE A 124 -6.32 0.81 2.28
C ILE A 124 -7.29 0.06 1.36
N MET A 125 -6.79 -0.39 0.21
CA MET A 125 -7.59 -1.14 -0.77
C MET A 125 -6.76 -2.24 -1.41
N ARG A 126 -7.34 -3.42 -1.55
CA ARG A 126 -6.78 -4.54 -2.31
C ARG A 126 -7.34 -4.57 -3.71
N GLY A 127 -6.51 -4.95 -4.68
CA GLY A 127 -6.91 -5.04 -6.08
C GLY A 127 -7.42 -6.43 -6.51
N ASP A 128 -7.17 -7.47 -5.70
CA ASP A 128 -7.60 -8.85 -6.00
C ASP A 128 -9.11 -9.06 -5.84
N ASP A 129 -9.72 -8.44 -4.85
CA ASP A 129 -11.14 -8.54 -4.53
C ASP A 129 -11.85 -7.17 -4.45
N LEU A 130 -11.12 -6.09 -4.68
CA LEU A 130 -11.57 -4.69 -4.58
C LEU A 130 -12.10 -4.30 -3.19
N ASN A 131 -11.81 -5.11 -2.17
CA ASN A 131 -12.14 -4.77 -0.81
C ASN A 131 -11.31 -3.57 -0.32
N ALA A 132 -11.97 -2.71 0.42
CA ALA A 132 -11.37 -1.49 0.93
C ALA A 132 -11.81 -1.20 2.36
N GLY A 133 -10.97 -0.48 3.09
CA GLY A 133 -11.30 0.00 4.43
C GLY A 133 -10.73 1.39 4.65
N ALA A 134 -11.50 2.22 5.34
CA ALA A 134 -11.10 3.58 5.66
C ALA A 134 -11.53 4.00 7.07
N ILE A 135 -10.75 4.91 7.63
CA ILE A 135 -11.10 5.63 8.85
C ILE A 135 -10.86 7.12 8.69
N SER A 136 -11.63 7.95 9.41
CA SER A 136 -11.42 9.40 9.41
C SER A 136 -11.65 10.04 10.77
N GLY A 137 -10.97 11.17 11.01
CA GLY A 137 -11.14 12.00 12.19
C GLY A 137 -10.77 11.31 13.50
N VAL A 138 -9.94 10.27 13.47
CA VAL A 138 -9.49 9.55 14.66
C VAL A 138 -8.38 10.31 15.36
N LYS A 139 -8.31 10.19 16.70
CA LYS A 139 -7.44 11.01 17.55
C LYS A 139 -6.51 10.17 18.43
N THR A 140 -6.81 8.89 18.61
CA THR A 140 -6.17 8.03 19.63
C THR A 140 -5.60 6.74 19.07
N ILE A 141 -5.85 6.40 17.80
CA ILE A 141 -5.33 5.19 17.18
C ILE A 141 -3.86 5.43 16.79
N LYS A 142 -2.93 4.66 17.36
CA LYS A 142 -1.49 4.85 17.12
C LYS A 142 -1.10 4.73 15.65
N ASN A 143 -1.61 3.69 14.98
CA ASN A 143 -1.39 3.46 13.56
C ASN A 143 -2.71 3.42 12.79
N PRO A 144 -3.16 4.55 12.23
CA PRO A 144 -4.40 4.66 11.46
C PRO A 144 -4.51 3.67 10.33
N ILE A 145 -3.44 3.36 9.61
CA ILE A 145 -3.44 2.41 8.50
C ILE A 145 -3.86 0.99 8.94
N SER A 146 -3.44 0.55 10.13
CA SER A 146 -3.85 -0.74 10.67
C SER A 146 -5.35 -0.78 10.99
N ALA A 147 -5.91 0.33 11.45
CA ALA A 147 -7.36 0.42 11.68
C ALA A 147 -8.13 0.40 10.37
N ALA A 148 -7.67 1.11 9.33
CA ALA A 148 -8.27 1.04 8.00
C ALA A 148 -8.26 -0.40 7.46
N ARG A 149 -7.15 -1.13 7.61
CA ARG A 149 -7.07 -2.56 7.25
C ARG A 149 -8.08 -3.40 8.03
N LEU A 150 -8.19 -3.23 9.32
CA LEU A 150 -9.14 -3.98 10.14
C LEU A 150 -10.61 -3.67 9.80
N VAL A 151 -10.93 -2.42 9.41
CA VAL A 151 -12.25 -2.10 8.87
C VAL A 151 -12.55 -2.94 7.65
N MET A 152 -11.61 -3.05 6.72
CA MET A 152 -11.75 -3.88 5.51
C MET A 152 -11.91 -5.37 5.83
N GLU A 153 -11.08 -5.91 6.74
CA GLU A 153 -10.97 -7.37 6.96
C GLU A 153 -11.95 -7.90 8.01
N ASN A 154 -12.37 -7.06 8.98
CA ASN A 154 -13.07 -7.50 10.18
C ASN A 154 -14.33 -6.71 10.52
N SER A 155 -14.89 -5.96 9.57
CA SER A 155 -16.16 -5.27 9.74
C SER A 155 -17.08 -5.47 8.54
N GLU A 156 -18.38 -5.16 8.71
CA GLU A 156 -19.38 -5.12 7.63
C GLU A 156 -19.35 -3.77 6.88
N HIS A 157 -18.48 -2.86 7.31
CA HIS A 157 -18.41 -1.48 6.82
C HIS A 157 -17.13 -1.26 6.01
N VAL A 158 -17.19 -0.32 5.09
CA VAL A 158 -16.02 0.15 4.33
C VAL A 158 -15.36 1.35 5.03
N PHE A 159 -16.13 2.13 5.79
CA PHE A 159 -15.65 3.40 6.33
C PHE A 159 -16.23 3.68 7.72
N LEU A 160 -15.35 3.87 8.71
CA LEU A 160 -15.70 4.28 10.07
C LEU A 160 -15.08 5.64 10.39
N SER A 161 -15.67 6.40 11.32
CA SER A 161 -15.16 7.73 11.66
C SER A 161 -15.18 8.02 13.17
N GLY A 162 -14.29 8.92 13.59
CA GLY A 162 -14.23 9.50 14.92
C GLY A 162 -14.25 8.46 16.03
N LYS A 163 -15.05 8.71 17.07
CA LYS A 163 -15.12 7.84 18.26
C LYS A 163 -15.59 6.42 17.95
N GLY A 164 -16.45 6.25 16.94
CA GLY A 164 -16.89 4.93 16.50
C GLY A 164 -15.73 4.10 15.94
N ALA A 165 -14.88 4.70 15.12
CA ALA A 165 -13.68 4.05 14.60
C ALA A 165 -12.66 3.73 15.71
N GLU A 166 -12.50 4.60 16.70
CA GLU A 166 -11.63 4.36 17.86
C GLU A 166 -12.14 3.19 18.73
N SER A 167 -13.44 3.14 19.00
CA SER A 167 -14.03 2.03 19.76
C SER A 167 -13.94 0.70 19.01
N PHE A 168 -14.11 0.72 17.68
CA PHE A 168 -13.87 -0.46 16.85
C PHE A 168 -12.40 -0.92 16.92
N ALA A 169 -11.45 -0.01 16.76
CA ALA A 169 -10.02 -0.29 16.85
C ALA A 169 -9.63 -0.90 18.21
N GLU A 170 -10.12 -0.32 19.30
CA GLU A 170 -9.94 -0.84 20.66
C GLU A 170 -10.51 -2.26 20.83
N SER A 171 -11.71 -2.52 20.30
CA SER A 171 -12.32 -3.86 20.32
C SER A 171 -11.53 -4.92 19.56
N LYS A 172 -10.68 -4.48 18.62
CA LYS A 172 -9.77 -5.32 17.82
C LYS A 172 -8.35 -5.35 18.38
N ASN A 173 -8.13 -4.84 19.60
CA ASN A 173 -6.85 -4.80 20.29
C ASN A 173 -5.76 -3.96 19.60
N LEU A 174 -6.15 -2.95 18.82
CA LEU A 174 -5.20 -1.96 18.36
C LEU A 174 -4.72 -1.07 19.51
N GLU A 175 -3.49 -0.60 19.41
CA GLU A 175 -2.90 0.29 20.40
C GLU A 175 -3.59 1.66 20.35
N ILE A 176 -4.27 1.99 21.44
CA ILE A 176 -4.92 3.29 21.67
C ILE A 176 -3.99 4.11 22.57
N ILE A 177 -3.77 5.36 22.20
CA ILE A 177 -2.80 6.24 22.85
C ILE A 177 -3.36 7.66 22.95
N ASP A 178 -2.91 8.43 23.94
CA ASP A 178 -3.36 9.81 24.11
C ASP A 178 -2.95 10.70 22.95
N ASN A 179 -3.79 11.70 22.63
CA ASN A 179 -3.57 12.59 21.49
C ASN A 179 -2.26 13.38 21.57
N GLU A 180 -1.76 13.64 22.79
CA GLU A 180 -0.48 14.31 23.08
C GLU A 180 0.71 13.59 22.47
N TYR A 181 0.67 12.26 22.32
CA TYR A 181 1.71 11.46 21.67
C TYR A 181 2.03 11.93 20.24
N PHE A 182 1.01 12.36 19.51
CA PHE A 182 1.13 12.74 18.10
C PHE A 182 1.61 14.19 17.92
N ILE A 183 1.56 15.01 18.99
CA ILE A 183 1.86 16.45 18.94
C ILE A 183 3.37 16.67 18.95
N THR A 184 3.88 17.38 17.93
CA THR A 184 5.28 17.79 17.85
C THR A 184 5.42 19.31 17.97
N ASN A 185 6.56 19.78 18.48
CA ASN A 185 6.85 21.21 18.57
C ASN A 185 6.81 21.91 17.22
N SER A 186 7.26 21.24 16.16
CA SER A 186 7.22 21.75 14.79
C SER A 186 5.77 22.02 14.34
N ARG A 187 4.86 21.06 14.59
CA ARG A 187 3.45 21.18 14.21
C ARG A 187 2.70 22.21 15.06
N LEU A 188 3.03 22.34 16.35
CA LEU A 188 2.52 23.42 17.20
C LEU A 188 2.90 24.80 16.68
N ASN A 189 4.17 25.00 16.29
CA ASN A 189 4.64 26.25 15.72
C ASN A 189 3.94 26.55 14.38
N SER A 190 3.75 25.52 13.54
CA SER A 190 3.02 25.66 12.28
C SER A 190 1.56 26.09 12.51
N LEU A 191 0.86 25.53 13.49
CA LEU A 191 -0.49 25.94 13.84
C LEU A 191 -0.53 27.39 14.36
N ARG A 192 0.40 27.78 15.26
CA ARG A 192 0.49 29.15 15.78
C ARG A 192 0.68 30.16 14.65
N ASN A 193 1.55 29.85 13.68
CA ASN A 193 1.80 30.71 12.53
C ASN A 193 0.59 30.78 11.59
N ALA A 194 -0.11 29.67 11.35
CA ALA A 194 -1.33 29.65 10.55
C ALA A 194 -2.44 30.51 11.18
N LYS A 195 -2.63 30.42 12.50
CA LYS A 195 -3.60 31.24 13.23
C LYS A 195 -3.29 32.76 13.19
N LYS A 196 -2.02 33.13 13.30
CA LYS A 196 -1.61 34.57 13.22
C LYS A 196 -1.88 35.20 11.86
N LYS A 197 -1.82 34.43 10.78
CA LYS A 197 -2.01 34.94 9.42
C LYS A 197 -3.48 35.02 9.00
N ASP A 198 -4.40 34.55 9.87
CA ASP A 198 -5.83 34.33 9.56
C ASP A 198 -6.06 33.67 8.18
N SER A 199 -5.04 32.97 7.73
CA SER A 199 -5.04 32.26 6.45
C SER A 199 -5.19 30.78 6.73
N ILE A 200 -6.15 30.15 6.07
CA ILE A 200 -6.08 28.74 5.77
C ILE A 200 -4.88 28.62 4.84
N ASN A 201 -3.71 28.42 5.44
CA ASN A 201 -2.50 28.33 4.66
C ASN A 201 -2.57 27.02 3.88
N ASP A 202 -2.77 27.13 2.59
CA ASP A 202 -2.81 26.04 1.61
C ASP A 202 -1.44 25.34 1.45
N ASN A 203 -0.58 25.47 2.45
CA ASN A 203 0.62 24.64 2.56
C ASN A 203 0.13 23.18 2.73
N LYS A 204 -0.10 22.53 1.60
CA LYS A 204 -0.37 21.11 1.50
C LYS A 204 0.79 20.37 2.13
N PHE A 205 0.67 20.09 3.41
CA PHE A 205 1.59 19.17 4.08
C PHE A 205 1.19 17.76 3.65
N GLY A 206 2.19 17.04 3.13
CA GLY A 206 1.96 15.83 2.39
C GLY A 206 1.40 14.68 3.21
N THR A 207 0.49 14.01 2.62
CA THR A 207 -0.01 12.68 2.92
C THR A 207 1.06 11.64 2.63
N VAL A 208 1.17 10.57 3.39
CA VAL A 208 1.99 9.41 3.01
C VAL A 208 1.15 8.42 2.21
N GLY A 209 1.76 7.76 1.24
CA GLY A 209 1.11 6.72 0.45
C GLY A 209 2.09 5.64 0.02
N CYS A 210 1.57 4.44 -0.16
CA CYS A 210 2.31 3.27 -0.61
C CYS A 210 1.44 2.41 -1.53
N VAL A 211 2.05 1.91 -2.61
CA VAL A 211 1.45 0.91 -3.50
C VAL A 211 2.44 -0.24 -3.64
N ALA A 212 1.95 -1.46 -3.53
CA ALA A 212 2.76 -2.66 -3.71
C ALA A 212 2.06 -3.66 -4.63
N LEU A 213 2.86 -4.36 -5.44
CA LEU A 213 2.50 -5.53 -6.23
C LEU A 213 3.25 -6.72 -5.64
N ASP A 214 2.55 -7.78 -5.28
CA ASP A 214 3.19 -9.02 -4.82
C ASP A 214 3.43 -10.03 -5.96
N SER A 215 4.20 -11.09 -5.66
CA SER A 215 4.52 -12.16 -6.61
C SER A 215 3.30 -12.98 -7.04
N TYR A 216 2.15 -12.79 -6.39
CA TYR A 216 0.88 -13.42 -6.78
C TYR A 216 0.09 -12.56 -7.77
N GLY A 217 0.60 -11.38 -8.14
CA GLY A 217 -0.06 -10.43 -9.05
C GLY A 217 -1.07 -9.51 -8.37
N ASN A 218 -1.14 -9.49 -7.04
CA ASN A 218 -2.08 -8.65 -6.31
C ASN A 218 -1.48 -7.26 -6.04
N ILE A 219 -2.25 -6.22 -6.36
CA ILE A 219 -1.89 -4.84 -6.05
C ILE A 219 -2.64 -4.40 -4.80
N THR A 220 -1.94 -3.71 -3.90
CA THR A 220 -2.56 -3.03 -2.75
C THR A 220 -2.09 -1.59 -2.72
N SER A 221 -2.99 -0.66 -2.40
CA SER A 221 -2.66 0.73 -2.12
C SER A 221 -3.12 1.13 -0.72
N GLY A 222 -2.37 2.01 -0.07
CA GLY A 222 -2.72 2.56 1.23
C GLY A 222 -2.22 3.99 1.39
N THR A 223 -2.94 4.78 2.18
CA THR A 223 -2.64 6.19 2.47
C THR A 223 -2.93 6.52 3.92
N SER A 224 -2.17 7.48 4.49
CA SER A 224 -2.39 7.98 5.85
C SER A 224 -2.04 9.46 5.93
N THR A 225 -2.81 10.24 6.71
CA THR A 225 -2.63 11.69 6.83
C THR A 225 -3.20 12.29 8.11
N GLY A 226 -2.64 13.43 8.54
CA GLY A 226 -3.24 14.36 9.48
C GLY A 226 -4.11 15.46 8.83
N GLY A 227 -4.20 15.48 7.50
CA GLY A 227 -4.94 16.49 6.75
C GLY A 227 -4.21 17.84 6.62
N MET A 228 -4.91 18.94 6.84
CA MET A 228 -4.41 20.32 6.72
C MET A 228 -4.17 20.98 8.07
N THR A 229 -3.10 21.76 8.20
CA THR A 229 -2.87 22.61 9.37
C THR A 229 -4.00 23.62 9.53
N ASN A 230 -4.49 23.77 10.77
CA ASN A 230 -5.58 24.69 11.12
C ASN A 230 -6.94 24.31 10.51
N LYS A 231 -7.14 23.02 10.10
CA LYS A 231 -8.44 22.54 9.64
C LYS A 231 -9.50 22.72 10.73
N LYS A 232 -10.74 23.00 10.31
CA LYS A 232 -11.89 23.28 11.18
C LYS A 232 -12.99 22.24 10.91
N TRP A 233 -13.90 22.12 11.88
CA TRP A 233 -15.15 21.37 11.73
C TRP A 233 -14.98 19.91 11.32
N ASN A 234 -13.94 19.24 11.84
CA ASN A 234 -13.58 17.86 11.50
C ASN A 234 -13.42 17.63 9.98
N ARG A 235 -12.83 18.61 9.25
CA ARG A 235 -12.62 18.50 7.83
C ARG A 235 -11.85 17.21 7.50
N ILE A 236 -12.43 16.42 6.63
CA ILE A 236 -11.83 15.22 6.03
C ILE A 236 -11.29 15.60 4.65
N GLY A 237 -10.12 15.08 4.30
CA GLY A 237 -9.50 15.28 2.98
C GLY A 237 -9.92 14.20 1.98
N ASP A 238 -9.11 14.07 0.96
CA ASP A 238 -9.23 13.06 -0.10
C ASP A 238 -8.73 11.67 0.32
N VAL A 239 -7.80 11.60 1.26
CA VAL A 239 -7.10 10.37 1.67
C VAL A 239 -8.00 9.19 2.04
N PRO A 240 -9.06 9.34 2.85
CA PRO A 240 -9.90 8.21 3.22
C PRO A 240 -11.01 7.93 2.19
N ILE A 241 -11.08 8.69 1.10
CA ILE A 241 -12.04 8.48 0.02
C ILE A 241 -11.39 7.55 -1.02
N ILE A 242 -11.98 6.37 -1.16
CA ILE A 242 -11.48 5.32 -2.05
C ILE A 242 -12.19 5.43 -3.40
N GLY A 243 -11.41 5.40 -4.50
CA GLY A 243 -11.91 5.47 -5.88
C GLY A 243 -11.45 6.67 -6.66
#